data_d83f77ad1d07ecc1b3d438dad13c8628
#
_entry.id   d83f77ad1d07ecc1b3d438dad13c8628
#
_cell.length_a   1.000
_cell.length_b   1.000
_cell.length_c   1.000
_cell.angle_alpha   90.00
_cell.angle_beta   90.00
_cell.angle_gamma   90.00
#
_symmetry.space_group_name_H-M   'P 1'
#
loop_
_entity.id
_entity.type
_entity.pdbx_description
1 polymer ?
#
loop_
_entity_poly.entity_id
_entity_poly.type
_entity_poly.pdbx_seq_one_letter_code
_entity_poly.pdbx_strand_id
1 'polypeptide(L)'
;MIATLRELAVTIASDGVTVDDLVHRLDGTAVDMIGNVLVDSPSLEGVAQASVVRDASGEAPAHVTLELIDPVPEEALTASFGTPTPVPPEFPGGPDRLLYELEVRNGAYTAALIASIEGQGARRVTLRRDPRLR
;
A
#
# COMPACT_ATOMS: atom_id res chain seq x y z
N MET A 1 -3.98 -1.23 12.87
CA MET A 1 -3.58 -0.77 11.51
C MET A 1 -2.24 -1.34 11.05
N ILE A 2 -1.24 -1.37 11.90
CA ILE A 2 0.09 -1.91 11.54
C ILE A 2 0.00 -3.37 11.07
N ALA A 3 -0.74 -4.21 11.78
CA ALA A 3 -0.93 -5.61 11.38
C ALA A 3 -1.61 -5.72 10.01
N THR A 4 -2.60 -4.87 9.73
CA THR A 4 -3.29 -4.84 8.44
C THR A 4 -2.33 -4.46 7.31
N LEU A 5 -1.50 -3.44 7.53
CA LEU A 5 -0.51 -3.01 6.53
C LEU A 5 0.52 -4.12 6.26
N ARG A 6 0.95 -4.82 7.30
CA ARG A 6 1.89 -5.93 7.17
C ARG A 6 1.30 -7.10 6.39
N GLU A 7 0.05 -7.46 6.67
CA GLU A 7 -0.65 -8.52 5.94
C GLU A 7 -0.84 -8.17 4.46
N LEU A 8 -1.24 -6.94 4.17
CA LEU A 8 -1.39 -6.50 2.78
C LEU A 8 -0.06 -6.46 2.05
N ALA A 9 1.03 -6.09 2.74
CA ALA A 9 2.37 -6.12 2.14
C ALA A 9 2.76 -7.55 1.75
N VAL A 10 2.51 -8.52 2.61
CA VAL A 10 2.75 -9.93 2.29
C VAL A 10 1.91 -10.38 1.10
N THR A 11 0.65 -9.98 1.06
CA THR A 11 -0.26 -10.34 -0.02
C THR A 11 0.21 -9.77 -1.35
N ILE A 12 0.54 -8.48 -1.39
CA ILE A 12 0.95 -7.83 -2.65
C ILE A 12 2.30 -8.34 -3.16
N ALA A 13 3.17 -8.78 -2.27
CA ALA A 13 4.48 -9.34 -2.64
C ALA A 13 4.43 -10.83 -2.99
N SER A 14 3.29 -11.49 -2.82
CA SER A 14 3.16 -12.92 -3.10
C SER A 14 3.33 -13.22 -4.58
N ASP A 15 4.02 -14.32 -4.89
CA ASP A 15 4.15 -14.78 -6.26
C ASP A 15 2.78 -15.20 -6.81
N GLY A 16 2.49 -14.79 -8.04
CA GLY A 16 1.23 -15.14 -8.68
C GLY A 16 0.00 -14.40 -8.18
N VAL A 17 0.15 -13.41 -7.29
CA VAL A 17 -0.98 -12.61 -6.85
C VAL A 17 -1.60 -11.86 -8.03
N THR A 18 -2.93 -11.80 -8.08
CA THR A 18 -3.65 -11.06 -9.10
C THR A 18 -4.35 -9.85 -8.50
N VAL A 19 -4.74 -8.90 -9.36
CA VAL A 19 -5.58 -7.77 -8.93
C VAL A 19 -6.88 -8.29 -8.33
N ASP A 20 -7.50 -9.31 -8.93
CA ASP A 20 -8.74 -9.90 -8.43
C ASP A 20 -8.57 -10.50 -7.03
N ASP A 21 -7.43 -11.17 -6.77
CA ASP A 21 -7.13 -11.70 -5.44
C ASP A 21 -7.11 -10.58 -4.39
N LEU A 22 -6.46 -9.47 -4.71
CA LEU A 22 -6.33 -8.34 -3.80
C LEU A 22 -7.67 -7.64 -3.60
N VAL A 23 -8.43 -7.42 -4.67
CA VAL A 23 -9.77 -6.81 -4.61
C VAL A 23 -10.70 -7.68 -3.75
N HIS A 24 -10.65 -9.00 -3.93
CA HIS A 24 -11.45 -9.94 -3.14
C HIS A 24 -11.11 -9.86 -1.66
N ARG A 25 -9.82 -9.74 -1.34
CA ARG A 25 -9.38 -9.60 0.05
C ARG A 25 -9.84 -8.29 0.68
N LEU A 26 -9.90 -7.21 -0.10
CA LEU A 26 -10.39 -5.92 0.40
C LEU A 26 -11.88 -5.95 0.68
N ASP A 27 -12.65 -6.77 -0.05
CA ASP A 27 -14.06 -7.06 0.18
C ASP A 27 -14.93 -5.82 0.42
N GLY A 28 -14.88 -4.90 -0.52
CA GLY A 28 -15.72 -3.70 -0.51
C GLY A 28 -16.50 -3.59 -1.80
N THR A 29 -17.03 -2.41 -2.06
CA THR A 29 -17.70 -2.12 -3.32
C THR A 29 -16.66 -1.75 -4.36
N ALA A 30 -16.41 -2.65 -5.31
CA ALA A 30 -15.39 -2.48 -6.34
C ALA A 30 -15.95 -1.83 -7.59
N VAL A 31 -15.23 -0.83 -8.12
CA VAL A 31 -15.52 -0.21 -9.42
C VAL A 31 -14.27 -0.33 -10.27
N ASP A 32 -14.39 -1.07 -11.37
CA ASP A 32 -13.29 -1.27 -12.31
C ASP A 32 -13.14 0.00 -13.18
N MET A 33 -11.94 0.55 -13.18
CA MET A 33 -11.60 1.75 -13.94
C MET A 33 -10.43 1.44 -14.87
N ILE A 34 -10.13 2.36 -15.78
CA ILE A 34 -8.98 2.18 -16.67
C ILE A 34 -7.69 2.18 -15.82
N GLY A 35 -7.01 1.03 -15.79
CA GLY A 35 -5.72 0.90 -15.10
C GLY A 35 -5.80 0.63 -13.60
N ASN A 36 -6.95 0.80 -12.96
CA ASN A 36 -7.08 0.54 -11.53
C ASN A 36 -8.48 0.07 -11.13
N VAL A 37 -8.59 -0.50 -9.95
CA VAL A 37 -9.87 -0.87 -9.34
C VAL A 37 -10.02 -0.07 -8.04
N LEU A 38 -11.08 0.73 -7.97
CA LEU A 38 -11.41 1.48 -6.78
C LEU A 38 -12.30 0.63 -5.88
N VAL A 39 -11.94 0.51 -4.60
CA VAL A 39 -12.71 -0.26 -3.63
C VAL A 39 -13.17 0.68 -2.52
N ASP A 40 -14.48 0.95 -2.49
CA ASP A 40 -15.10 1.77 -1.45
C ASP A 40 -15.48 0.91 -0.26
N SER A 41 -15.27 1.46 0.94
CA SER A 41 -15.64 0.82 2.20
C SER A 41 -15.15 -0.63 2.29
N PRO A 42 -13.84 -0.88 2.10
CA PRO A 42 -13.32 -2.24 2.24
C PRO A 42 -13.57 -2.77 3.65
N SER A 43 -13.67 -4.10 3.77
CA SER A 43 -13.91 -4.77 5.06
C SER A 43 -12.62 -4.87 5.88
N LEU A 44 -11.82 -3.82 5.86
CA LEU A 44 -10.61 -3.68 6.66
C LEU A 44 -10.80 -2.54 7.65
N GLU A 45 -10.64 -2.85 8.93
CA GLU A 45 -10.79 -1.86 9.98
C GLU A 45 -9.83 -0.68 9.77
N GLY A 46 -10.38 0.53 9.82
CA GLY A 46 -9.60 1.76 9.71
C GLY A 46 -9.31 2.21 8.28
N VAL A 47 -9.77 1.49 7.27
CA VAL A 47 -9.58 1.86 5.86
C VAL A 47 -10.88 2.36 5.25
N ALA A 48 -10.88 3.59 4.75
CA ALA A 48 -12.06 4.20 4.14
C ALA A 48 -12.18 3.83 2.66
N GLN A 49 -11.07 3.78 1.94
CA GLN A 49 -11.05 3.51 0.51
C GLN A 49 -9.71 2.91 0.11
N ALA A 50 -9.71 2.10 -0.93
CA ALA A 50 -8.50 1.53 -1.51
C ALA A 50 -8.53 1.66 -3.03
N SER A 51 -7.36 1.82 -3.64
CA SER A 51 -7.20 1.81 -5.09
C SER A 51 -6.11 0.82 -5.45
N VAL A 52 -6.45 -0.20 -6.23
CA VAL A 52 -5.50 -1.22 -6.69
C VAL A 52 -5.11 -0.89 -8.12
N VAL A 53 -3.83 -0.57 -8.33
CA VAL A 53 -3.30 -0.22 -9.66
C VAL A 53 -2.68 -1.45 -10.29
N ARG A 54 -3.05 -1.71 -11.55
CA ARG A 54 -2.58 -2.84 -12.34
C ARG A 54 -1.14 -2.61 -12.82
N ASP A 55 -0.35 -3.66 -12.89
CA ASP A 55 0.97 -3.59 -13.54
C ASP A 55 0.82 -3.61 -15.07
N ALA A 56 1.94 -3.64 -15.79
CA ALA A 56 1.93 -3.62 -17.25
C ALA A 56 1.23 -4.85 -17.87
N SER A 57 1.16 -5.98 -17.18
CA SER A 57 0.46 -7.17 -17.66
C SER A 57 -1.07 -7.03 -17.54
N GLY A 58 -1.54 -6.13 -16.68
CA GLY A 58 -2.95 -5.97 -16.36
C GLY A 58 -3.49 -7.01 -15.38
N GLU A 59 -2.73 -8.02 -15.02
CA GLU A 59 -3.17 -9.12 -14.15
C GLU A 59 -2.69 -8.98 -12.72
N ALA A 60 -1.44 -8.56 -12.52
CA ALA A 60 -0.87 -8.40 -11.20
C ALA A 60 -1.02 -6.96 -10.70
N PRO A 61 -1.08 -6.75 -9.38
CA PRO A 61 -1.08 -5.39 -8.83
C PRO A 61 0.32 -4.79 -8.87
N ALA A 62 0.43 -3.54 -9.31
CA ALA A 62 1.66 -2.77 -9.17
C ALA A 62 1.74 -2.19 -7.75
N HIS A 63 0.64 -1.63 -7.27
CA HIS A 63 0.54 -1.12 -5.92
C HIS A 63 -0.92 -0.97 -5.49
N VAL A 64 -1.12 -0.81 -4.20
CA VAL A 64 -2.42 -0.46 -3.61
C VAL A 64 -2.25 0.79 -2.75
N THR A 65 -3.13 1.76 -2.94
CA THR A 65 -3.16 2.97 -2.12
C THR A 65 -4.37 2.91 -1.20
N LEU A 66 -4.13 3.12 0.09
CA LEU A 66 -5.16 3.10 1.13
C LEU A 66 -5.38 4.51 1.66
N GLU A 67 -6.65 4.92 1.73
CA GLU A 67 -7.05 6.11 2.48
C GLU A 67 -7.53 5.63 3.84
N LEU A 68 -6.88 6.11 4.90
CA LEU A 68 -7.16 5.68 6.27
C LEU A 68 -8.14 6.62 6.93
N ILE A 69 -9.01 6.07 7.78
CA ILE A 69 -9.99 6.87 8.54
C ILE A 69 -9.25 7.74 9.55
N ASP A 70 -8.32 7.15 10.29
CA ASP A 70 -7.48 7.85 11.26
C ASP A 70 -6.02 7.80 10.84
N PRO A 71 -5.23 8.86 11.08
CA PRO A 71 -3.83 8.85 10.72
C PRO A 71 -3.04 7.85 11.57
N VAL A 72 -2.06 7.17 10.95
CA VAL A 72 -1.12 6.32 11.67
C VAL A 72 0.09 7.18 12.04
N PRO A 73 0.45 7.29 13.32
CA PRO A 73 1.60 8.09 13.72
C PRO A 73 2.90 7.61 13.06
N GLU A 74 3.75 8.57 12.69
CA GLU A 74 5.05 8.25 12.10
C GLU A 74 5.87 7.34 13.01
N GLU A 75 5.84 7.59 14.32
CA GLU A 75 6.58 6.78 15.31
C GLU A 75 6.13 5.32 15.27
N ALA A 76 4.85 5.07 15.08
CA ALA A 76 4.32 3.70 15.00
C ALA A 76 4.82 3.00 13.74
N LEU A 77 4.86 3.70 12.61
CA LEU A 77 5.39 3.16 11.36
C LEU A 77 6.89 2.84 11.50
N THR A 78 7.67 3.76 12.06
CA THR A 78 9.10 3.59 12.23
C THR A 78 9.42 2.47 13.22
N ALA A 79 8.67 2.37 14.30
CA ALA A 79 8.85 1.30 15.28
C ALA A 79 8.59 -0.09 14.68
N SER A 80 7.67 -0.17 13.71
CA SER A 80 7.27 -1.46 13.12
C SER A 80 8.04 -1.82 11.86
N PHE A 81 8.43 -0.85 11.05
CA PHE A 81 8.99 -1.08 9.72
C PHE A 81 10.44 -0.59 9.57
N GLY A 82 11.01 0.02 10.59
CA GLY A 82 12.39 0.50 10.57
C GLY A 82 12.54 1.94 10.12
N THR A 83 13.79 2.33 9.85
CA THR A 83 14.11 3.70 9.47
C THR A 83 13.67 4.01 8.05
N PRO A 84 12.84 5.04 7.83
CA PRO A 84 12.39 5.38 6.49
C PRO A 84 13.42 6.18 5.71
N THR A 85 13.24 6.22 4.39
CA THR A 85 13.95 7.11 3.48
C THR A 85 12.98 8.19 3.02
N PRO A 86 13.31 9.48 3.18
CA PRO A 86 12.48 10.55 2.61
C PRO A 86 12.44 10.45 1.10
N VAL A 87 11.25 10.66 0.52
CA VAL A 87 11.07 10.72 -0.94
C VAL A 87 10.34 12.00 -1.31
N PRO A 88 10.51 12.50 -2.55
CA PRO A 88 9.84 13.73 -2.97
C PRO A 88 8.32 13.64 -2.86
N PRO A 89 7.62 14.76 -2.59
CA PRO A 89 6.17 14.81 -2.69
C PRO A 89 5.69 14.43 -4.09
N GLU A 90 4.45 13.93 -4.19
CA GLU A 90 3.86 13.58 -5.49
C GLU A 90 3.70 14.78 -6.41
N PHE A 91 3.53 15.97 -5.83
CA PHE A 91 3.37 17.22 -6.57
C PHE A 91 4.01 18.36 -5.78
N PRO A 92 4.40 19.47 -6.43
CA PRO A 92 5.01 20.60 -5.74
C PRO A 92 4.09 21.14 -4.64
N GLY A 93 4.64 21.29 -3.42
CA GLY A 93 3.87 21.76 -2.27
C GLY A 93 3.03 20.68 -1.60
N GLY A 94 3.10 19.43 -2.07
CA GLY A 94 2.39 18.32 -1.46
C GLY A 94 3.02 17.87 -0.14
N PRO A 95 2.36 16.93 0.57
CA PRO A 95 2.88 16.42 1.82
C PRO A 95 4.18 15.64 1.64
N ASP A 96 5.01 15.67 2.68
CA ASP A 96 6.24 14.86 2.72
C ASP A 96 5.88 13.38 2.69
N ARG A 97 6.73 12.58 2.03
CA ARG A 97 6.55 11.14 1.96
C ARG A 97 7.74 10.42 2.53
N LEU A 98 7.47 9.29 3.18
CA LEU A 98 8.48 8.40 3.74
C LEU A 98 8.34 7.03 3.13
N LEU A 99 9.46 6.46 2.71
CA LEU A 99 9.51 5.12 2.14
C LEU A 99 10.12 4.15 3.15
N TYR A 100 9.36 3.08 3.44
CA TYR A 100 9.82 1.98 4.28
C TYR A 100 9.97 0.74 3.41
N GLU A 101 11.15 0.13 3.42
CA GLU A 101 11.36 -1.14 2.73
C GLU A 101 10.94 -2.28 3.65
N LEU A 102 10.04 -3.12 3.16
CA LEU A 102 9.51 -4.23 3.94
C LEU A 102 10.11 -5.53 3.45
N GLU A 103 10.80 -6.24 4.34
CA GLU A 103 11.30 -7.56 4.02
C GLU A 103 10.15 -8.56 4.04
N VAL A 104 9.79 -9.05 2.86
CA VAL A 104 8.84 -10.14 2.71
C VAL A 104 9.62 -11.35 2.23
N ARG A 105 9.58 -12.42 3.01
CA ARG A 105 10.35 -13.64 2.70
C ARG A 105 9.65 -14.47 1.63
N ASN A 106 10.43 -15.21 0.87
CA ASN A 106 10.00 -16.25 -0.06
C ASN A 106 9.26 -15.73 -1.29
N GLY A 107 9.99 -15.34 -2.31
CA GLY A 107 9.43 -15.02 -3.60
C GLY A 107 10.29 -14.07 -4.41
N ALA A 108 9.82 -13.80 -5.62
CA ALA A 108 10.49 -12.92 -6.57
C ALA A 108 10.25 -11.44 -6.27
N TYR A 109 9.37 -11.13 -5.31
CA TYR A 109 8.96 -9.76 -5.00
C TYR A 109 9.11 -9.45 -3.53
N THR A 110 9.27 -8.18 -3.25
CA THR A 110 9.20 -7.60 -1.91
C THR A 110 8.19 -6.45 -1.95
N ALA A 111 8.00 -5.76 -0.84
CA ALA A 111 7.07 -4.65 -0.77
C ALA A 111 7.74 -3.41 -0.22
N ALA A 112 7.29 -2.25 -0.66
CA ALA A 112 7.65 -0.98 -0.06
C ALA A 112 6.38 -0.28 0.40
N LEU A 113 6.44 0.38 1.55
CA LEU A 113 5.36 1.18 2.07
C LEU A 113 5.75 2.65 1.93
N ILE A 114 4.92 3.43 1.26
CA ILE A 114 5.12 4.87 1.10
C ILE A 114 4.02 5.57 1.87
N ALA A 115 4.40 6.32 2.89
CA ALA A 115 3.47 7.04 3.74
C ALA A 115 3.52 8.53 3.42
N SER A 116 2.36 9.14 3.14
CA SER A 116 2.24 10.58 3.03
C SER A 116 1.96 11.15 4.40
N ILE A 117 2.87 11.97 4.91
CA ILE A 117 2.80 12.50 6.28
C ILE A 117 2.15 13.87 6.26
N GLU A 118 1.00 13.98 6.93
CA GLU A 118 0.28 15.23 7.11
C GLU A 118 -0.08 15.41 8.58
N GLY A 119 0.42 16.47 9.19
CA GLY A 119 0.07 16.80 10.58
C GLY A 119 0.47 15.68 11.54
N GLN A 120 -0.52 14.92 12.01
CA GLN A 120 -0.36 13.92 13.07
C GLN A 120 0.10 12.55 12.59
N GLY A 121 0.27 12.35 11.28
CA GLY A 121 0.70 11.06 10.77
C GLY A 121 0.27 10.80 9.34
N ALA A 122 0.19 9.54 8.96
CA ALA A 122 -0.13 9.12 7.60
C ALA A 122 -1.61 8.74 7.49
N ARG A 123 -2.36 9.43 6.63
CA ARG A 123 -3.71 9.02 6.22
C ARG A 123 -3.72 8.31 4.90
N ARG A 124 -2.71 8.54 4.08
CA ARG A 124 -2.55 7.89 2.78
C ARG A 124 -1.30 7.03 2.80
N VAL A 125 -1.48 5.76 2.52
CA VAL A 125 -0.39 4.79 2.51
C VAL A 125 -0.47 3.99 1.22
N THR A 126 0.66 3.90 0.52
CA THR A 126 0.79 3.08 -0.69
C THR A 126 1.68 1.89 -0.38
N LEU A 127 1.20 0.69 -0.72
CA LEU A 127 2.00 -0.52 -0.69
C LEU A 127 2.36 -0.88 -2.13
N ARG A 128 3.65 -0.89 -2.44
CA ARG A 128 4.17 -1.12 -3.79
C ARG A 128 4.81 -2.50 -3.88
N ARG A 129 4.52 -3.21 -4.95
CA ARG A 129 5.11 -4.50 -5.25
C ARG A 129 6.40 -4.29 -6.03
N ASP A 130 7.53 -4.61 -5.42
CA ASP A 130 8.85 -4.39 -6.02
C ASP A 130 9.52 -5.71 -6.38
N PRO A 131 10.12 -5.83 -7.58
CA PRO A 131 10.94 -6.99 -7.89
C PRO A 131 12.12 -7.08 -6.92
N ARG A 132 12.39 -8.29 -6.45
CA ARG A 132 13.55 -8.50 -5.57
C ARG A 132 14.81 -8.41 -6.42
N LEU A 133 15.73 -7.56 -6.01
CA LEU A 133 17.03 -7.44 -6.66
C LEU A 133 17.90 -8.65 -6.32
N ARG A 134 18.63 -9.12 -7.29
CA ARG A 134 19.56 -10.23 -7.14
C ARG A 134 21.00 -9.75 -7.24
#